data_a190f6e3cc35a0c1cd72a50319dba7ef
#
_entry.id   a190f6e3cc35a0c1cd72a50319dba7ef
#
_cell.length_a   1.000
_cell.length_b   1.000
_cell.length_c   1.000
_cell.angle_alpha   90.00
_cell.angle_beta   90.00
_cell.angle_gamma   90.00
#
_symmetry.space_group_name_H-M   'P 1'
#
loop_
_entity.id
_entity.type
_entity.pdbx_description
1 polymer ?
#
loop_
_entity_poly.entity_id
_entity_poly.type
_entity_poly.pdbx_seq_one_letter_code
_entity_poly.pdbx_strand_id
1 'polypeptide(L)'
;MKALGKIHVTAWLLGLAGAALFTGLLIRQGIGQVWDAFATAKWAILGVVIYHLAPLFLDATAWGVLFPKSARPRPLRLFWMRWIGESVSTLVPSAAVGGDIIRARLAAIGGTPLPLAAGTVLVDITLGIFLQAGFTLLGLFLLVEVTGKTSFVGPTLVGIVVALFAFTGFYFVQRLGIFRFLARIISRLAGSAEWQSLVQGGDTLDRAVRSLYARRRGVLGCCFWTVTSLIVGSGEIWLALWALNLPASFMNALILQSTVLTIRSAAFAVPAGLGVQEGGYLVVGNLLGIPGDGALALSLFARAREIGIGIPGLITWQFVEARRLWRGRERLAANAR
;
A
#
# COMPACT_ATOMS: atom_id res chain seq x y z
N MET A 1 0.26 -21.59 19.10
CA MET A 1 -0.01 -22.34 17.86
C MET A 1 -1.48 -22.30 17.40
N LYS A 2 -2.51 -22.47 18.28
CA LYS A 2 -3.94 -22.45 17.87
C LYS A 2 -4.45 -21.09 17.32
N ALA A 3 -3.90 -19.95 17.77
CA ALA A 3 -4.30 -18.63 17.29
C ALA A 3 -3.78 -18.32 15.87
N LEU A 4 -2.55 -18.74 15.54
CA LEU A 4 -1.97 -18.60 14.20
C LEU A 4 -2.77 -19.39 13.15
N GLY A 5 -3.22 -20.62 13.49
CA GLY A 5 -4.05 -21.44 12.60
C GLY A 5 -5.40 -20.78 12.29
N LYS A 6 -6.05 -20.13 13.26
CA LYS A 6 -7.32 -19.40 13.04
C LYS A 6 -7.16 -18.20 12.12
N ILE A 7 -6.07 -17.43 12.24
CA ILE A 7 -5.78 -16.28 11.37
C ILE A 7 -5.61 -16.73 9.91
N HIS A 8 -4.89 -17.83 9.69
CA HIS A 8 -4.74 -18.37 8.34
C HIS A 8 -6.08 -18.83 7.74
N VAL A 9 -6.91 -19.54 8.49
CA VAL A 9 -8.23 -19.99 8.03
C VAL A 9 -9.13 -18.81 7.68
N THR A 10 -9.19 -17.79 8.52
CA THR A 10 -9.99 -16.58 8.25
C THR A 10 -9.51 -15.84 6.99
N ALA A 11 -8.20 -15.71 6.79
CA ALA A 11 -7.64 -15.08 5.58
C ALA A 11 -7.98 -15.88 4.31
N TRP A 12 -7.94 -17.21 4.38
CA TRP A 12 -8.34 -18.08 3.27
C TRP A 12 -9.83 -17.96 2.96
N LEU A 13 -10.71 -17.95 3.99
CA LEU A 13 -12.16 -17.79 3.81
C LEU A 13 -12.51 -16.43 3.17
N LEU A 14 -11.87 -15.35 3.64
CA LEU A 14 -12.05 -14.02 3.05
C LEU A 14 -11.53 -13.96 1.60
N GLY A 15 -10.42 -14.64 1.30
CA GLY A 15 -9.89 -14.75 -0.06
C GLY A 15 -10.84 -15.51 -0.99
N LEU A 16 -11.41 -16.63 -0.53
CA LEU A 16 -12.40 -17.40 -1.28
C LEU A 16 -13.69 -16.60 -1.49
N ALA A 17 -14.20 -15.93 -0.46
CA ALA A 17 -15.37 -15.06 -0.58
C ALA A 17 -15.13 -13.91 -1.57
N GLY A 18 -13.95 -13.27 -1.53
CA GLY A 18 -13.55 -12.24 -2.48
C GLY A 18 -13.44 -12.76 -3.92
N ALA A 19 -12.86 -13.95 -4.11
CA ALA A 19 -12.77 -14.60 -5.42
C ALA A 19 -14.16 -14.97 -5.96
N ALA A 20 -15.05 -15.48 -5.11
CA ALA A 20 -16.43 -15.79 -5.48
C ALA A 20 -17.20 -14.53 -5.88
N LEU A 21 -17.04 -13.43 -5.12
CA LEU A 21 -17.63 -12.13 -5.46
C LEU A 21 -17.11 -11.63 -6.82
N PHE A 22 -15.80 -11.65 -7.05
CA PHE A 22 -15.19 -11.25 -8.31
C PHE A 22 -15.74 -12.07 -9.49
N THR A 23 -15.76 -13.41 -9.35
CA THR A 23 -16.29 -14.30 -10.38
C THR A 23 -17.78 -14.03 -10.64
N GLY A 24 -18.57 -13.82 -9.59
CA GLY A 24 -19.98 -13.47 -9.71
C GLY A 24 -20.22 -12.14 -10.44
N LEU A 25 -19.39 -11.13 -10.19
CA LEU A 25 -19.44 -9.86 -10.89
C LEU A 25 -19.08 -10.00 -12.36
N LEU A 26 -18.05 -10.79 -12.70
CA LEU A 26 -17.67 -11.08 -14.08
C LEU A 26 -18.78 -11.81 -14.85
N ILE A 27 -19.40 -12.82 -14.24
CA ILE A 27 -20.52 -13.56 -14.85
C ILE A 27 -21.69 -12.63 -15.11
N ARG A 28 -22.04 -11.78 -14.12
CA ARG A 28 -23.18 -10.83 -14.22
C ARG A 28 -23.01 -9.82 -15.32
N GLN A 29 -21.79 -9.33 -15.57
CA GLN A 29 -21.50 -8.32 -16.61
C GLN A 29 -21.20 -8.92 -17.99
N GLY A 30 -21.10 -10.25 -18.07
CA GLY A 30 -20.77 -10.94 -19.32
C GLY A 30 -19.27 -11.04 -19.54
N ILE A 31 -18.69 -12.21 -19.27
CA ILE A 31 -17.24 -12.46 -19.36
C ILE A 31 -16.68 -12.10 -20.74
N GLY A 32 -17.44 -12.40 -21.82
CA GLY A 32 -17.02 -12.07 -23.19
C GLY A 32 -16.84 -10.57 -23.40
N GLN A 33 -17.83 -9.74 -23.00
CA GLN A 33 -17.77 -8.29 -23.17
C GLN A 33 -16.58 -7.68 -22.40
N VAL A 34 -16.37 -8.13 -21.17
CA VAL A 34 -15.24 -7.67 -20.34
C VAL A 34 -13.90 -8.08 -20.98
N TRP A 35 -13.84 -9.31 -21.52
CA TRP A 35 -12.64 -9.82 -22.20
C TRP A 35 -12.35 -9.04 -23.48
N ASP A 36 -13.36 -8.76 -24.30
CA ASP A 36 -13.20 -8.04 -25.56
C ASP A 36 -12.72 -6.59 -25.31
N ALA A 37 -13.29 -5.91 -24.30
CA ALA A 37 -12.83 -4.59 -23.88
C ALA A 37 -11.36 -4.62 -23.44
N PHE A 38 -10.98 -5.61 -22.63
CA PHE A 38 -9.61 -5.78 -22.16
C PHE A 38 -8.65 -6.16 -23.32
N ALA A 39 -9.06 -7.07 -24.21
CA ALA A 39 -8.24 -7.51 -25.33
C ALA A 39 -7.98 -6.41 -26.37
N THR A 40 -8.89 -5.46 -26.52
CA THR A 40 -8.74 -4.31 -27.42
C THR A 40 -7.57 -3.41 -26.96
N ALA A 41 -7.31 -3.35 -25.68
CA ALA A 41 -6.37 -2.40 -25.07
C ALA A 41 -4.99 -3.01 -24.75
N LYS A 42 -4.58 -4.09 -25.43
CA LYS A 42 -3.35 -4.88 -25.17
C LYS A 42 -2.09 -4.07 -24.84
N TRP A 43 -1.73 -3.12 -25.71
CA TRP A 43 -0.52 -2.31 -25.54
C TRP A 43 -0.66 -1.23 -24.48
N ALA A 44 -1.89 -0.78 -24.22
CA ALA A 44 -2.13 0.19 -23.17
C ALA A 44 -1.89 -0.40 -21.76
N ILE A 45 -2.10 -1.73 -21.59
CA ILE A 45 -1.76 -2.41 -20.33
C ILE A 45 -0.27 -2.27 -20.04
N LEU A 46 0.59 -2.51 -21.03
CA LEU A 46 2.03 -2.30 -20.88
C LEU A 46 2.34 -0.83 -20.58
N GLY A 47 1.63 0.10 -21.24
CA GLY A 47 1.74 1.53 -20.98
C GLY A 47 1.41 1.88 -19.54
N VAL A 48 0.33 1.34 -18.96
CA VAL A 48 -0.07 1.54 -17.56
C VAL A 48 0.95 0.90 -16.60
N VAL A 49 1.46 -0.30 -16.91
CA VAL A 49 2.51 -0.94 -16.10
C VAL A 49 3.79 -0.10 -16.07
N ILE A 50 4.22 0.43 -17.21
CA ILE A 50 5.41 1.29 -17.29
C ILE A 50 5.13 2.63 -16.59
N TYR A 51 3.97 3.23 -16.80
CA TYR A 51 3.58 4.49 -16.15
C TYR A 51 3.62 4.39 -14.63
N HIS A 52 3.22 3.24 -14.06
CA HIS A 52 3.23 3.00 -12.61
C HIS A 52 4.62 3.18 -11.97
N LEU A 53 5.69 3.05 -12.74
CA LEU A 53 7.04 3.31 -12.21
C LEU A 53 7.21 4.77 -11.75
N ALA A 54 6.42 5.72 -12.32
CA ALA A 54 6.48 7.13 -11.94
C ALA A 54 5.91 7.36 -10.51
N PRO A 55 4.64 7.03 -10.18
CA PRO A 55 4.14 7.15 -8.81
C PRO A 55 4.95 6.31 -7.82
N LEU A 56 5.41 5.12 -8.20
CA LEU A 56 6.28 4.29 -7.37
C LEU A 56 7.62 4.99 -7.03
N PHE A 57 8.22 5.69 -8.00
CA PHE A 57 9.43 6.49 -7.78
C PHE A 57 9.17 7.70 -6.87
N LEU A 58 8.02 8.36 -7.02
CA LEU A 58 7.60 9.46 -6.16
C LEU A 58 7.40 8.99 -4.72
N ASP A 59 6.77 7.83 -4.52
CA ASP A 59 6.60 7.21 -3.21
C ASP A 59 7.95 6.81 -2.58
N ALA A 60 8.87 6.27 -3.37
CA ALA A 60 10.22 5.98 -2.90
C ALA A 60 10.96 7.26 -2.47
N THR A 61 10.72 8.37 -3.19
CA THR A 61 11.27 9.69 -2.86
C THR A 61 10.64 10.24 -1.59
N ALA A 62 9.31 10.12 -1.44
CA ALA A 62 8.56 10.50 -0.24
C ALA A 62 9.12 9.80 1.00
N TRP A 63 9.31 8.49 0.92
CA TRP A 63 9.95 7.73 1.99
C TRP A 63 11.41 8.15 2.23
N GLY A 64 12.15 8.37 1.14
CA GLY A 64 13.57 8.73 1.18
C GLY A 64 13.87 10.07 1.88
N VAL A 65 12.98 11.07 1.81
CA VAL A 65 13.19 12.36 2.48
C VAL A 65 13.01 12.29 4.01
N LEU A 66 12.39 11.24 4.52
CA LEU A 66 12.31 10.97 5.96
C LEU A 66 13.66 10.59 6.56
N PHE A 67 14.58 9.98 5.80
CA PHE A 67 15.90 9.65 6.31
C PHE A 67 16.75 10.90 6.56
N PRO A 68 17.53 10.95 7.66
CA PRO A 68 18.60 11.93 7.81
C PRO A 68 19.56 11.87 6.61
N LYS A 69 20.11 13.01 6.19
CA LYS A 69 21.01 13.07 5.02
C LYS A 69 22.17 12.08 5.11
N SER A 70 22.74 11.89 6.30
CA SER A 70 23.87 10.97 6.57
C SER A 70 23.51 9.48 6.45
N ALA A 71 22.24 9.13 6.64
CA ALA A 71 21.76 7.73 6.62
C ALA A 71 20.81 7.43 5.46
N ARG A 72 20.65 8.38 4.52
CA ARG A 72 19.72 8.23 3.39
C ARG A 72 20.29 7.26 2.36
N PRO A 73 19.59 6.16 2.03
CA PRO A 73 19.96 5.29 0.93
C PRO A 73 19.92 6.04 -0.42
N ARG A 74 20.69 5.55 -1.40
CA ARG A 74 20.65 6.08 -2.76
C ARG A 74 19.26 5.98 -3.38
N PRO A 75 18.82 6.93 -4.24
CA PRO A 75 17.46 6.95 -4.79
C PRO A 75 17.03 5.63 -5.48
N LEU A 76 17.87 5.05 -6.32
CA LEU A 76 17.60 3.76 -6.97
C LEU A 76 17.42 2.62 -5.97
N ARG A 77 18.12 2.65 -4.83
CA ARG A 77 17.99 1.66 -3.79
C ARG A 77 16.66 1.83 -3.03
N LEU A 78 16.26 3.08 -2.75
CA LEU A 78 14.96 3.40 -2.17
C LEU A 78 13.82 2.93 -3.09
N PHE A 79 13.90 3.25 -4.37
CA PHE A 79 12.97 2.79 -5.39
C PHE A 79 12.86 1.26 -5.41
N TRP A 80 13.97 0.56 -5.45
CA TRP A 80 14.00 -0.90 -5.45
C TRP A 80 13.40 -1.51 -4.18
N MET A 81 13.71 -0.96 -2.99
CA MET A 81 13.14 -1.41 -1.72
C MET A 81 11.63 -1.15 -1.66
N ARG A 82 11.17 0.01 -2.18
CA ARG A 82 9.74 0.35 -2.28
C ARG A 82 9.02 -0.60 -3.21
N TRP A 83 9.60 -0.86 -4.39
CA TRP A 83 9.07 -1.80 -5.38
C TRP A 83 8.89 -3.20 -4.80
N ILE A 84 9.89 -3.76 -4.15
CA ILE A 84 9.77 -5.07 -3.48
C ILE A 84 8.68 -5.02 -2.41
N GLY A 85 8.63 -3.99 -1.58
CA GLY A 85 7.62 -3.82 -0.54
C GLY A 85 6.22 -3.82 -1.12
N GLU A 86 5.97 -3.07 -2.19
CA GLU A 86 4.69 -3.04 -2.89
C GLU A 86 4.33 -4.40 -3.49
N SER A 87 5.28 -5.06 -4.15
CA SER A 87 5.08 -6.40 -4.73
C SER A 87 4.64 -7.42 -3.68
N VAL A 88 5.25 -7.38 -2.50
CA VAL A 88 4.88 -8.27 -1.39
C VAL A 88 3.53 -7.90 -0.81
N SER A 89 3.25 -6.62 -0.59
CA SER A 89 1.95 -6.17 -0.07
C SER A 89 0.79 -6.52 -0.99
N THR A 90 1.04 -6.55 -2.31
CA THR A 90 0.01 -6.78 -3.33
C THR A 90 -0.22 -8.25 -3.62
N LEU A 91 0.85 -9.04 -3.78
CA LEU A 91 0.75 -10.43 -4.24
C LEU A 91 0.84 -11.48 -3.13
N VAL A 92 1.40 -11.12 -1.97
CA VAL A 92 1.50 -12.06 -0.85
C VAL A 92 0.39 -11.78 0.15
N PRO A 93 -0.39 -12.79 0.58
CA PRO A 93 -1.48 -12.60 1.55
C PRO A 93 -0.93 -12.35 2.96
N SER A 94 -0.34 -11.18 3.17
CA SER A 94 0.34 -10.74 4.41
C SER A 94 -0.39 -9.58 5.10
N ALA A 95 -1.69 -9.41 4.89
CA ALA A 95 -2.53 -8.34 5.42
C ALA A 95 -1.96 -6.92 5.15
N ALA A 96 -1.39 -6.71 3.96
CA ALA A 96 -0.73 -5.48 3.50
C ALA A 96 0.51 -5.03 4.32
N VAL A 97 0.75 -5.60 5.49
CA VAL A 97 1.85 -5.21 6.41
C VAL A 97 3.20 -5.84 6.01
N GLY A 98 3.16 -6.99 5.30
CA GLY A 98 4.37 -7.75 4.96
C GLY A 98 5.39 -6.95 4.16
N GLY A 99 4.94 -6.17 3.19
CA GLY A 99 5.81 -5.31 2.38
C GLY A 99 6.50 -4.22 3.18
N ASP A 100 5.84 -3.65 4.18
CA ASP A 100 6.40 -2.63 5.04
C ASP A 100 7.49 -3.18 5.95
N ILE A 101 7.29 -4.38 6.48
CA ILE A 101 8.32 -5.10 7.25
C ILE A 101 9.54 -5.38 6.36
N ILE A 102 9.32 -5.80 5.12
CA ILE A 102 10.39 -6.07 4.16
C ILE A 102 11.15 -4.79 3.80
N ARG A 103 10.47 -3.65 3.57
CA ARG A 103 11.11 -2.35 3.36
C ARG A 103 12.05 -1.99 4.51
N ALA A 104 11.58 -2.08 5.75
CA ALA A 104 12.38 -1.79 6.94
C ALA A 104 13.60 -2.73 7.02
N ARG A 105 13.39 -4.04 6.79
CA ARG A 105 14.45 -5.05 6.79
C ARG A 105 15.50 -4.79 5.69
N LEU A 106 15.07 -4.49 4.46
CA LEU A 106 15.98 -4.21 3.35
C LEU A 106 16.81 -2.94 3.59
N ALA A 107 16.22 -1.90 4.20
CA ALA A 107 16.94 -0.71 4.61
C ALA A 107 17.99 -1.02 5.69
N ALA A 108 17.62 -1.86 6.68
CA ALA A 108 18.54 -2.29 7.73
C ALA A 108 19.71 -3.12 7.18
N ILE A 109 19.44 -4.08 6.29
CA ILE A 109 20.49 -4.85 5.56
C ILE A 109 21.39 -3.90 4.78
N GLY A 110 20.84 -2.76 4.37
CA GLY A 110 21.53 -1.70 3.67
C GLY A 110 22.47 -0.84 4.48
N GLY A 111 22.58 -1.10 5.78
CA GLY A 111 23.43 -0.35 6.70
C GLY A 111 22.69 0.75 7.47
N THR A 112 21.37 0.92 7.28
CA THR A 112 20.58 1.81 8.13
C THR A 112 20.29 1.13 9.47
N PRO A 113 20.48 1.79 10.63
CA PRO A 113 20.09 1.21 11.91
C PRO A 113 18.62 0.77 11.93
N LEU A 114 18.32 -0.45 12.36
CA LEU A 114 16.98 -1.02 12.32
C LEU A 114 15.89 -0.13 12.96
N PRO A 115 16.12 0.51 14.13
CA PRO A 115 15.12 1.42 14.70
C PRO A 115 14.82 2.63 13.80
N LEU A 116 15.82 3.15 13.09
CA LEU A 116 15.64 4.25 12.15
C LEU A 116 14.90 3.76 10.89
N ALA A 117 15.28 2.60 10.35
CA ALA A 117 14.61 2.03 9.18
C ALA A 117 13.13 1.75 9.48
N ALA A 118 12.81 1.09 10.58
CA ALA A 118 11.44 0.84 11.01
C ALA A 118 10.68 2.14 11.32
N GLY A 119 11.32 3.09 12.00
CA GLY A 119 10.75 4.41 12.31
C GLY A 119 10.36 5.17 11.05
N THR A 120 11.21 5.18 9.99
CA THR A 120 10.87 5.85 8.73
C THR A 120 9.68 5.21 8.04
N VAL A 121 9.56 3.88 8.06
CA VAL A 121 8.40 3.17 7.50
C VAL A 121 7.12 3.50 8.27
N LEU A 122 7.17 3.50 9.62
CA LEU A 122 6.01 3.86 10.45
C LEU A 122 5.53 5.29 10.20
N VAL A 123 6.45 6.25 10.10
CA VAL A 123 6.11 7.65 9.81
C VAL A 123 5.55 7.77 8.38
N ASP A 124 6.14 7.09 7.39
CA ASP A 124 5.67 7.05 6.00
C ASP A 124 4.22 6.55 5.92
N ILE A 125 3.92 5.40 6.54
CA ILE A 125 2.56 4.83 6.59
C ILE A 125 1.59 5.80 7.25
N THR A 126 1.96 6.37 8.40
CA THR A 126 1.08 7.27 9.15
C THR A 126 0.74 8.51 8.34
N LEU A 127 1.74 9.17 7.74
CA LEU A 127 1.52 10.32 6.86
C LEU A 127 0.70 9.93 5.62
N GLY A 128 1.02 8.78 5.01
CA GLY A 128 0.31 8.27 3.84
C GLY A 128 -1.19 8.09 4.11
N ILE A 129 -1.57 7.56 5.26
CA ILE A 129 -2.99 7.36 5.62
C ILE A 129 -3.72 8.71 5.79
N PHE A 130 -3.10 9.70 6.45
CA PHE A 130 -3.71 11.03 6.58
C PHE A 130 -3.88 11.71 5.21
N LEU A 131 -2.86 11.61 4.35
CA LEU A 131 -2.92 12.20 3.00
C LEU A 131 -3.92 11.47 2.11
N GLN A 132 -4.00 10.15 2.23
CA GLN A 132 -5.01 9.34 1.54
C GLN A 132 -6.43 9.75 1.96
N ALA A 133 -6.68 9.99 3.26
CA ALA A 133 -7.97 10.47 3.73
C ALA A 133 -8.33 11.85 3.13
N GLY A 134 -7.35 12.78 3.09
CA GLY A 134 -7.53 14.06 2.40
C GLY A 134 -7.80 13.92 0.91
N PHE A 135 -7.10 13.01 0.23
CA PHE A 135 -7.31 12.70 -1.18
C PHE A 135 -8.69 12.10 -1.45
N THR A 136 -9.19 11.26 -0.52
CA THR A 136 -10.55 10.73 -0.58
C THR A 136 -11.61 11.82 -0.43
N LEU A 137 -11.41 12.77 0.49
CA LEU A 137 -12.30 13.92 0.63
C LEU A 137 -12.35 14.75 -0.65
N LEU A 138 -11.20 14.98 -1.27
CA LEU A 138 -11.13 15.67 -2.58
C LEU A 138 -11.93 14.90 -3.63
N GLY A 139 -11.72 13.58 -3.77
CA GLY A 139 -12.45 12.77 -4.75
C GLY A 139 -13.95 12.74 -4.50
N LEU A 140 -14.37 12.69 -3.23
CA LEU A 140 -15.78 12.76 -2.86
C LEU A 140 -16.40 14.13 -3.22
N PHE A 141 -15.69 15.21 -2.93
CA PHE A 141 -16.11 16.57 -3.31
C PHE A 141 -16.30 16.65 -4.85
N LEU A 142 -15.31 16.22 -5.62
CA LEU A 142 -15.36 16.21 -7.07
C LEU A 142 -16.49 15.31 -7.61
N LEU A 143 -16.75 14.17 -6.95
CA LEU A 143 -17.85 13.27 -7.34
C LEU A 143 -19.21 13.94 -7.15
N VAL A 144 -19.42 14.69 -6.07
CA VAL A 144 -20.65 15.45 -5.83
C VAL A 144 -20.81 16.56 -6.87
N GLU A 145 -19.76 17.31 -7.17
CA GLU A 145 -19.76 18.36 -8.18
C GLU A 145 -20.14 17.82 -9.57
N VAL A 146 -19.58 16.68 -9.96
CA VAL A 146 -19.83 16.07 -11.28
C VAL A 146 -21.21 15.43 -11.38
N THR A 147 -21.68 14.79 -10.29
CA THR A 147 -22.91 13.96 -10.35
C THR A 147 -24.15 14.63 -9.76
N GLY A 148 -23.98 15.66 -8.93
CA GLY A 148 -25.06 16.28 -8.13
C GLY A 148 -25.65 15.34 -7.06
N LYS A 149 -25.13 14.11 -6.91
CA LYS A 149 -25.64 13.11 -5.97
C LYS A 149 -24.95 13.22 -4.63
N THR A 150 -25.74 13.40 -3.56
CA THR A 150 -25.23 13.58 -2.19
C THR A 150 -25.49 12.39 -1.26
N SER A 151 -26.24 11.38 -1.70
CA SER A 151 -26.71 10.27 -0.86
C SER A 151 -25.59 9.45 -0.20
N PHE A 152 -24.42 9.37 -0.84
CA PHE A 152 -23.27 8.61 -0.31
C PHE A 152 -22.29 9.49 0.48
N VAL A 153 -22.46 10.83 0.49
CA VAL A 153 -21.57 11.77 1.19
C VAL A 153 -21.58 11.49 2.69
N GLY A 154 -22.77 11.37 3.29
CA GLY A 154 -22.92 11.15 4.73
C GLY A 154 -22.19 9.89 5.21
N PRO A 155 -22.50 8.69 4.70
CA PRO A 155 -21.81 7.46 5.08
C PRO A 155 -20.29 7.52 4.88
N THR A 156 -19.83 8.12 3.78
CA THR A 156 -18.38 8.24 3.50
C THR A 156 -17.70 9.20 4.47
N LEU A 157 -18.32 10.34 4.76
CA LEU A 157 -17.80 11.28 5.77
C LEU A 157 -17.70 10.65 7.15
N VAL A 158 -18.70 9.90 7.58
CA VAL A 158 -18.65 9.17 8.85
C VAL A 158 -17.47 8.19 8.86
N GLY A 159 -17.29 7.41 7.79
CA GLY A 159 -16.15 6.50 7.67
C GLY A 159 -14.80 7.21 7.73
N ILE A 160 -14.66 8.35 7.04
CA ILE A 160 -13.45 9.17 7.07
C ILE A 160 -13.20 9.76 8.46
N VAL A 161 -14.22 10.30 9.12
CA VAL A 161 -14.10 10.85 10.48
C VAL A 161 -13.64 9.77 11.45
N VAL A 162 -14.24 8.59 11.41
CA VAL A 162 -13.85 7.45 12.25
C VAL A 162 -12.39 7.04 11.96
N ALA A 163 -12.01 6.94 10.68
CA ALA A 163 -10.64 6.62 10.29
C ALA A 163 -9.65 7.69 10.78
N LEU A 164 -9.95 8.97 10.57
CA LEU A 164 -9.11 10.08 11.05
C LEU A 164 -8.95 10.07 12.57
N PHE A 165 -10.03 9.77 13.31
CA PHE A 165 -9.98 9.67 14.78
C PHE A 165 -9.07 8.52 15.23
N ALA A 166 -9.23 7.34 14.60
CA ALA A 166 -8.39 6.17 14.89
C ALA A 166 -6.91 6.44 14.58
N PHE A 167 -6.61 7.03 13.42
CA PHE A 167 -5.24 7.34 13.02
C PHE A 167 -4.63 8.51 13.79
N THR A 168 -5.42 9.51 14.14
CA THR A 168 -4.98 10.60 15.04
C THR A 168 -4.63 10.04 16.41
N GLY A 169 -5.46 9.16 16.95
CA GLY A 169 -5.16 8.41 18.16
C GLY A 169 -3.86 7.61 18.02
N PHE A 170 -3.69 6.88 16.94
CA PHE A 170 -2.46 6.12 16.64
C PHE A 170 -1.22 7.01 16.53
N TYR A 171 -1.33 8.18 15.89
CA TYR A 171 -0.25 9.17 15.85
C TYR A 171 0.16 9.66 17.24
N PHE A 172 -0.82 10.03 18.08
CA PHE A 172 -0.52 10.46 19.46
C PHE A 172 0.10 9.32 20.27
N VAL A 173 -0.42 8.12 20.12
CA VAL A 173 0.08 6.91 20.77
C VAL A 173 1.53 6.61 20.37
N GLN A 174 1.90 6.79 19.09
CA GLN A 174 3.30 6.72 18.65
C GLN A 174 4.18 7.77 19.33
N ARG A 175 3.68 9.01 19.49
CA ARG A 175 4.43 10.07 20.18
C ARG A 175 4.57 9.87 21.69
N LEU A 176 3.62 9.19 22.32
CA LEU A 176 3.65 8.87 23.75
C LEU A 176 4.58 7.72 24.11
N GLY A 177 5.11 6.97 23.12
CA GLY A 177 6.05 5.88 23.37
C GLY A 177 5.37 4.53 23.57
N ILE A 178 4.44 4.19 22.67
CA ILE A 178 3.69 2.95 22.74
C ILE A 178 4.57 1.70 22.64
N PHE A 179 5.64 1.78 21.83
CA PHE A 179 6.52 0.62 21.64
C PHE A 179 7.23 0.26 22.93
N ARG A 180 7.66 1.24 23.71
CA ARG A 180 8.18 1.06 25.05
C ARG A 180 7.13 0.52 26.02
N PHE A 181 5.89 1.03 25.96
CA PHE A 181 4.80 0.59 26.81
C PHE A 181 4.42 -0.86 26.52
N LEU A 182 4.24 -1.23 25.24
CA LEU A 182 3.96 -2.61 24.82
C LEU A 182 5.09 -3.56 25.22
N ALA A 183 6.34 -3.18 24.94
CA ALA A 183 7.51 -3.97 25.31
C ALA A 183 7.56 -4.21 26.83
N ARG A 184 7.19 -3.20 27.66
CA ARG A 184 7.14 -3.30 29.11
C ARG A 184 6.02 -4.20 29.63
N ILE A 185 4.83 -4.16 28.99
CA ILE A 185 3.73 -5.08 29.33
C ILE A 185 4.15 -6.52 29.02
N ILE A 186 4.68 -6.76 27.81
CA ILE A 186 5.11 -8.08 27.38
C ILE A 186 6.21 -8.62 28.30
N SER A 187 7.20 -7.79 28.68
CA SER A 187 8.28 -8.19 29.57
C SER A 187 7.80 -8.58 30.97
N ARG A 188 6.75 -7.92 31.49
CA ARG A 188 6.13 -8.28 32.77
C ARG A 188 5.41 -9.63 32.73
N LEU A 189 4.84 -9.99 31.56
CA LEU A 189 4.10 -11.22 31.39
C LEU A 189 5.00 -12.44 31.10
N ALA A 190 6.18 -12.21 30.54
CA ALA A 190 7.04 -13.28 30.03
C ALA A 190 8.28 -13.62 30.88
N GLY A 191 8.66 -12.78 31.84
CA GLY A 191 9.60 -13.08 32.94
C GLY A 191 11.06 -13.46 32.61
N SER A 192 11.56 -13.27 31.37
CA SER A 192 12.90 -13.69 30.96
C SER A 192 13.82 -12.53 30.55
N ALA A 193 15.15 -12.72 30.67
CA ALA A 193 16.20 -11.72 30.36
C ALA A 193 16.20 -11.28 28.86
N GLU A 194 15.71 -12.13 27.95
CA GLU A 194 15.58 -11.81 26.51
C GLU A 194 14.64 -10.63 26.25
N TRP A 195 13.69 -10.40 27.16
CA TRP A 195 12.70 -9.32 27.04
C TRP A 195 13.26 -7.93 27.36
N GLN A 196 14.39 -7.84 28.06
CA GLN A 196 15.08 -6.56 28.28
C GLN A 196 15.59 -5.96 26.95
N SER A 197 16.04 -6.81 26.02
CA SER A 197 16.46 -6.38 24.69
C SER A 197 15.29 -5.83 23.87
N LEU A 198 14.09 -6.38 24.04
CA LEU A 198 12.87 -5.88 23.39
C LEU A 198 12.42 -4.52 23.95
N VAL A 199 12.53 -4.32 25.28
CA VAL A 199 12.24 -3.01 25.90
C VAL A 199 13.19 -1.93 25.39
N GLN A 200 14.49 -2.24 25.32
CA GLN A 200 15.50 -1.33 24.75
C GLN A 200 15.24 -1.07 23.27
N GLY A 201 14.81 -2.08 22.49
CA GLY A 201 14.37 -1.95 21.11
C GLY A 201 13.18 -1.00 20.95
N GLY A 202 12.18 -1.09 21.83
CA GLY A 202 11.03 -0.21 21.89
C GLY A 202 11.43 1.25 22.18
N ASP A 203 12.31 1.49 23.14
CA ASP A 203 12.80 2.83 23.48
C ASP A 203 13.58 3.47 22.32
N THR A 204 14.39 2.71 21.61
CA THR A 204 15.15 3.21 20.47
C THR A 204 14.25 3.52 19.28
N LEU A 205 13.21 2.72 19.05
CA LEU A 205 12.22 2.95 18.01
C LEU A 205 11.39 4.22 18.32
N ASP A 206 10.90 4.37 19.55
CA ASP A 206 10.16 5.55 19.99
C ASP A 206 10.98 6.84 19.83
N ARG A 207 12.28 6.80 20.17
CA ARG A 207 13.19 7.95 19.96
C ARG A 207 13.38 8.24 18.47
N ALA A 208 13.54 7.21 17.65
CA ALA A 208 13.68 7.35 16.21
C ALA A 208 12.42 8.03 15.61
N VAL A 209 11.22 7.53 15.91
CA VAL A 209 9.95 8.08 15.44
C VAL A 209 9.79 9.55 15.85
N ARG A 210 10.04 9.88 17.14
CA ARG A 210 9.96 11.29 17.60
C ARG A 210 10.95 12.20 16.89
N SER A 211 12.18 11.74 16.67
CA SER A 211 13.21 12.51 15.96
C SER A 211 12.82 12.77 14.49
N LEU A 212 12.16 11.80 13.84
CA LEU A 212 11.66 11.94 12.47
C LEU A 212 10.53 12.98 12.40
N TYR A 213 9.55 12.93 13.29
CA TYR A 213 8.48 13.95 13.35
C TYR A 213 8.99 15.33 13.70
N ALA A 214 10.07 15.47 14.47
CA ALA A 214 10.70 16.75 14.77
C ALA A 214 11.35 17.39 13.53
N ARG A 215 11.70 16.61 12.53
CA ARG A 215 12.31 17.08 11.27
C ARG A 215 11.26 17.61 10.29
N ARG A 216 10.72 18.80 10.55
CA ARG A 216 9.64 19.43 9.75
C ARG A 216 9.87 19.35 8.24
N ARG A 217 11.10 19.64 7.77
CA ARG A 217 11.43 19.57 6.32
C ARG A 217 11.29 18.15 5.76
N GLY A 218 11.63 17.12 6.54
CA GLY A 218 11.45 15.72 6.13
C GLY A 218 9.98 15.35 6.03
N VAL A 219 9.18 15.73 7.05
CA VAL A 219 7.74 15.48 7.08
C VAL A 219 7.02 16.21 5.94
N LEU A 220 7.26 17.52 5.77
CA LEU A 220 6.66 18.29 4.68
C LEU A 220 7.07 17.79 3.30
N GLY A 221 8.34 17.39 3.13
CA GLY A 221 8.83 16.79 1.89
C GLY A 221 8.15 15.44 1.60
N CYS A 222 7.96 14.59 2.62
CA CYS A 222 7.20 13.35 2.51
C CYS A 222 5.76 13.63 2.08
N CYS A 223 5.08 14.55 2.75
CA CYS A 223 3.71 14.95 2.40
C CYS A 223 3.61 15.45 0.95
N PHE A 224 4.52 16.32 0.54
CA PHE A 224 4.53 16.86 -0.83
C PHE A 224 4.68 15.74 -1.88
N TRP A 225 5.66 14.87 -1.73
CA TRP A 225 5.90 13.79 -2.69
C TRP A 225 4.80 12.74 -2.68
N THR A 226 4.21 12.43 -1.52
CA THR A 226 3.07 11.51 -1.42
C THR A 226 1.83 12.08 -2.11
N VAL A 227 1.50 13.36 -1.91
CA VAL A 227 0.39 14.01 -2.62
C VAL A 227 0.64 14.01 -4.13
N THR A 228 1.87 14.34 -4.54
CA THR A 228 2.27 14.29 -5.95
C THR A 228 2.11 12.88 -6.52
N SER A 229 2.50 11.85 -5.76
CA SER A 229 2.33 10.44 -6.15
C SER A 229 0.85 10.07 -6.34
N LEU A 230 -0.02 10.47 -5.42
CA LEU A 230 -1.47 10.23 -5.50
C LEU A 230 -2.10 10.87 -6.76
N ILE A 231 -1.71 12.11 -7.06
CA ILE A 231 -2.19 12.83 -8.26
C ILE A 231 -1.63 12.17 -9.52
N VAL A 232 -0.33 11.91 -9.60
CA VAL A 232 0.30 11.24 -10.74
C VAL A 232 -0.27 9.83 -10.90
N GLY A 233 -0.51 9.09 -9.81
CA GLY A 233 -1.14 7.77 -9.85
C GLY A 233 -2.53 7.78 -10.49
N SER A 234 -3.28 8.89 -10.43
CA SER A 234 -4.56 9.03 -11.15
C SER A 234 -4.39 9.00 -12.67
N GLY A 235 -3.21 9.32 -13.17
CA GLY A 235 -2.89 9.21 -14.60
C GLY A 235 -2.93 7.76 -15.12
N GLU A 236 -2.74 6.77 -14.28
CA GLU A 236 -2.90 5.35 -14.66
C GLU A 236 -4.33 5.04 -15.05
N ILE A 237 -5.29 5.49 -14.22
CA ILE A 237 -6.71 5.33 -14.50
C ILE A 237 -7.12 6.16 -15.72
N TRP A 238 -6.58 7.37 -15.85
CA TRP A 238 -6.82 8.21 -17.02
C TRP A 238 -6.36 7.53 -18.32
N LEU A 239 -5.15 6.94 -18.31
CA LEU A 239 -4.63 6.17 -19.45
C LEU A 239 -5.50 4.93 -19.74
N ALA A 240 -5.96 4.23 -18.72
CA ALA A 240 -6.83 3.06 -18.88
C ALA A 240 -8.22 3.46 -19.44
N LEU A 241 -8.81 4.55 -18.94
CA LEU A 241 -10.06 5.12 -19.49
C LEU A 241 -9.91 5.48 -20.97
N TRP A 242 -8.83 6.16 -21.32
CA TRP A 242 -8.53 6.51 -22.70
C TRP A 242 -8.37 5.28 -23.59
N ALA A 243 -7.63 4.28 -23.13
CA ALA A 243 -7.38 3.04 -23.88
C ALA A 243 -8.64 2.19 -24.11
N LEU A 244 -9.60 2.28 -23.19
CA LEU A 244 -10.88 1.59 -23.28
C LEU A 244 -11.97 2.41 -24.02
N ASN A 245 -11.63 3.59 -24.57
CA ASN A 245 -12.57 4.53 -25.18
C ASN A 245 -13.75 4.91 -24.25
N LEU A 246 -13.47 4.97 -22.95
CA LEU A 246 -14.42 5.39 -21.92
C LEU A 246 -14.30 6.91 -21.69
N PRO A 247 -15.25 7.55 -20.96
CA PRO A 247 -15.17 8.98 -20.65
C PRO A 247 -13.87 9.34 -19.89
N ALA A 248 -12.82 9.67 -20.66
CA ALA A 248 -11.45 9.84 -20.19
C ALA A 248 -11.18 11.29 -19.77
N SER A 249 -11.87 11.79 -18.73
CA SER A 249 -11.47 13.03 -18.07
C SER A 249 -10.49 12.74 -16.94
N PHE A 250 -9.52 13.64 -16.72
CA PHE A 250 -8.62 13.52 -15.57
C PHE A 250 -9.37 13.65 -14.24
N MET A 251 -10.49 14.39 -14.24
CA MET A 251 -11.41 14.49 -13.11
C MET A 251 -12.00 13.12 -12.74
N ASN A 252 -12.53 12.37 -13.73
CA ASN A 252 -13.05 11.02 -13.51
C ASN A 252 -11.96 10.07 -12.98
N ALA A 253 -10.75 10.20 -13.49
CA ALA A 253 -9.61 9.42 -13.02
C ALA A 253 -9.24 9.75 -11.56
N LEU A 254 -9.23 11.02 -11.14
CA LEU A 254 -9.03 11.44 -9.76
C LEU A 254 -10.10 10.88 -8.83
N ILE A 255 -11.37 10.97 -9.24
CA ILE A 255 -12.50 10.44 -8.46
C ILE A 255 -12.36 8.93 -8.29
N LEU A 256 -12.12 8.19 -9.36
CA LEU A 256 -11.92 6.75 -9.32
C LEU A 256 -10.72 6.37 -8.45
N GLN A 257 -9.55 7.00 -8.66
CA GLN A 257 -8.35 6.72 -7.90
C GLN A 257 -8.56 6.90 -6.40
N SER A 258 -9.09 8.07 -6.00
CA SER A 258 -9.24 8.41 -4.59
C SER A 258 -10.27 7.52 -3.87
N THR A 259 -11.40 7.23 -4.53
CA THR A 259 -12.50 6.47 -3.94
C THR A 259 -12.23 4.97 -3.95
N VAL A 260 -11.78 4.40 -5.08
CA VAL A 260 -11.50 2.96 -5.19
C VAL A 260 -10.32 2.56 -4.31
N LEU A 261 -9.26 3.38 -4.26
CA LEU A 261 -8.12 3.14 -3.37
C LEU A 261 -8.56 3.10 -1.90
N THR A 262 -9.50 3.96 -1.51
CA THR A 262 -10.04 3.99 -0.14
C THR A 262 -10.91 2.77 0.15
N ILE A 263 -11.80 2.38 -0.78
CA ILE A 263 -12.62 1.17 -0.66
C ILE A 263 -11.72 -0.06 -0.48
N ARG A 264 -10.66 -0.16 -1.30
CA ARG A 264 -9.66 -1.24 -1.20
C ARG A 264 -8.91 -1.21 0.14
N SER A 265 -8.50 -0.04 0.60
CA SER A 265 -7.78 0.12 1.87
C SER A 265 -8.65 -0.23 3.08
N ALA A 266 -9.95 0.07 3.03
CA ALA A 266 -10.91 -0.32 4.05
C ALA A 266 -11.11 -1.85 4.13
N ALA A 267 -10.92 -2.55 3.00
CA ALA A 267 -11.00 -4.00 2.90
C ALA A 267 -9.63 -4.69 3.14
N PHE A 268 -8.77 -4.15 3.99
CA PHE A 268 -7.41 -4.65 4.25
C PHE A 268 -7.34 -6.12 4.66
N ALA A 269 -8.43 -6.67 5.21
CA ALA A 269 -8.54 -8.08 5.60
C ALA A 269 -8.80 -9.02 4.41
N VAL A 270 -9.26 -8.49 3.26
CA VAL A 270 -9.51 -9.26 2.05
C VAL A 270 -8.21 -9.37 1.25
N PRO A 271 -7.65 -10.57 1.07
CA PRO A 271 -6.43 -10.76 0.31
C PRO A 271 -6.53 -10.14 -1.09
N ALA A 272 -5.57 -9.31 -1.46
CA ALA A 272 -5.52 -8.54 -2.70
C ALA A 272 -6.76 -7.65 -2.98
N GLY A 273 -7.66 -7.43 -2.00
CA GLY A 273 -8.92 -6.68 -2.18
C GLY A 273 -9.85 -7.30 -3.24
N LEU A 274 -9.79 -8.64 -3.45
CA LEU A 274 -10.57 -9.33 -4.46
C LEU A 274 -12.07 -9.11 -4.26
N GLY A 275 -12.78 -8.80 -5.34
CA GLY A 275 -14.21 -8.49 -5.36
C GLY A 275 -14.55 -7.10 -4.84
N VAL A 276 -13.83 -6.58 -3.85
CA VAL A 276 -14.07 -5.26 -3.25
C VAL A 276 -13.63 -4.13 -4.17
N GLN A 277 -12.45 -4.26 -4.76
CA GLN A 277 -11.91 -3.31 -5.74
C GLN A 277 -12.80 -3.25 -6.98
N GLU A 278 -13.21 -4.39 -7.51
CA GLU A 278 -14.09 -4.54 -8.65
C GLU A 278 -15.46 -3.92 -8.37
N GLY A 279 -16.02 -4.17 -7.19
CA GLY A 279 -17.25 -3.53 -6.72
C GLY A 279 -17.10 -2.02 -6.62
N GLY A 280 -15.96 -1.54 -6.16
CA GLY A 280 -15.63 -0.11 -6.11
C GLY A 280 -15.65 0.54 -7.50
N TYR A 281 -14.98 -0.08 -8.49
CA TYR A 281 -15.02 0.40 -9.88
C TYR A 281 -16.43 0.40 -10.46
N LEU A 282 -17.23 -0.65 -10.20
CA LEU A 282 -18.62 -0.73 -10.66
C LEU A 282 -19.49 0.38 -10.06
N VAL A 283 -19.43 0.56 -8.74
CA VAL A 283 -20.28 1.55 -8.05
C VAL A 283 -19.89 2.97 -8.46
N VAL A 284 -18.61 3.31 -8.37
CA VAL A 284 -18.13 4.68 -8.69
C VAL A 284 -18.18 4.93 -10.18
N GLY A 285 -17.83 3.94 -11.00
CA GLY A 285 -17.91 4.03 -12.47
C GLY A 285 -19.34 4.29 -12.94
N ASN A 286 -20.33 3.58 -12.40
CA ASN A 286 -21.75 3.81 -12.71
C ASN A 286 -22.18 5.24 -12.37
N LEU A 287 -21.72 5.80 -11.24
CA LEU A 287 -22.00 7.18 -10.86
C LEU A 287 -21.42 8.19 -11.85
N LEU A 288 -20.30 7.85 -12.50
CA LEU A 288 -19.63 8.65 -13.53
C LEU A 288 -20.11 8.35 -14.96
N GLY A 289 -21.16 7.52 -15.12
CA GLY A 289 -21.69 7.14 -16.42
C GLY A 289 -20.84 6.12 -17.19
N ILE A 290 -19.94 5.41 -16.51
CA ILE A 290 -19.14 4.33 -17.10
C ILE A 290 -19.96 3.05 -17.11
N PRO A 291 -20.11 2.37 -18.26
CA PRO A 291 -20.79 1.07 -18.35
C PRO A 291 -20.13 0.00 -17.44
N GLY A 292 -20.92 -0.97 -16.97
CA GLY A 292 -20.44 -1.96 -16.02
C GLY A 292 -19.30 -2.85 -16.56
N ASP A 293 -19.36 -3.21 -17.84
CA ASP A 293 -18.28 -3.94 -18.55
C ASP A 293 -16.99 -3.12 -18.62
N GLY A 294 -17.10 -1.81 -18.94
CA GLY A 294 -15.99 -0.87 -18.92
C GLY A 294 -15.38 -0.70 -17.51
N ALA A 295 -16.21 -0.61 -16.48
CA ALA A 295 -15.75 -0.50 -15.10
C ALA A 295 -15.00 -1.78 -14.65
N LEU A 296 -15.46 -2.98 -15.04
CA LEU A 296 -14.75 -4.22 -14.80
C LEU A 296 -13.47 -4.32 -15.63
N ALA A 297 -13.48 -3.87 -16.89
CA ALA A 297 -12.26 -3.81 -17.69
C ALA A 297 -11.21 -2.90 -17.04
N LEU A 298 -11.58 -1.74 -16.46
CA LEU A 298 -10.67 -0.90 -15.66
C LEU A 298 -10.09 -1.67 -14.47
N SER A 299 -10.90 -2.45 -13.78
CA SER A 299 -10.39 -3.26 -12.66
C SER A 299 -9.37 -4.32 -13.11
N LEU A 300 -9.57 -4.90 -14.30
CA LEU A 300 -8.61 -5.84 -14.91
C LEU A 300 -7.30 -5.15 -15.30
N PHE A 301 -7.34 -3.89 -15.77
CA PHE A 301 -6.13 -3.07 -15.96
C PHE A 301 -5.34 -2.91 -14.67
N ALA A 302 -6.02 -2.59 -13.56
CA ALA A 302 -5.39 -2.48 -12.26
C ALA A 302 -4.76 -3.82 -11.83
N ARG A 303 -5.44 -4.96 -12.06
CA ARG A 303 -4.89 -6.30 -11.79
C ARG A 303 -3.69 -6.63 -12.67
N ALA A 304 -3.78 -6.35 -13.97
CA ALA A 304 -2.66 -6.58 -14.89
C ALA A 304 -1.41 -5.77 -14.47
N ARG A 305 -1.60 -4.52 -14.05
CA ARG A 305 -0.53 -3.70 -13.48
C ARG A 305 0.05 -4.31 -12.20
N GLU A 306 -0.79 -4.74 -11.26
CA GLU A 306 -0.36 -5.38 -10.01
C GLU A 306 0.50 -6.61 -10.26
N ILE A 307 0.12 -7.44 -11.22
CA ILE A 307 0.86 -8.63 -11.65
C ILE A 307 2.15 -8.22 -12.37
N GLY A 308 2.04 -7.27 -13.32
CA GLY A 308 3.16 -6.81 -14.13
C GLY A 308 4.29 -6.16 -13.33
N ILE A 309 3.96 -5.45 -12.25
CA ILE A 309 4.92 -4.85 -11.32
C ILE A 309 5.32 -5.86 -10.23
N GLY A 310 4.36 -6.62 -9.73
CA GLY A 310 4.55 -7.47 -8.56
C GLY A 310 5.42 -8.69 -8.81
N ILE A 311 5.23 -9.40 -9.93
CA ILE A 311 6.01 -10.62 -10.24
C ILE A 311 7.51 -10.29 -10.38
N PRO A 312 7.95 -9.29 -11.20
CA PRO A 312 9.37 -8.96 -11.29
C PRO A 312 9.96 -8.50 -9.94
N GLY A 313 9.17 -7.77 -9.13
CA GLY A 313 9.59 -7.36 -7.79
C GLY A 313 9.81 -8.53 -6.85
N LEU A 314 8.91 -9.52 -6.83
CA LEU A 314 9.09 -10.75 -6.05
C LEU A 314 10.30 -11.58 -6.52
N ILE A 315 10.51 -11.70 -7.83
CA ILE A 315 11.67 -12.39 -8.40
C ILE A 315 12.96 -11.71 -7.91
N THR A 316 13.06 -10.38 -8.00
CA THR A 316 14.25 -9.65 -7.55
C THR A 316 14.47 -9.81 -6.05
N TRP A 317 13.42 -9.85 -5.24
CA TRP A 317 13.52 -10.12 -3.80
C TRP A 317 14.09 -11.51 -3.53
N GLN A 318 13.58 -12.55 -4.20
CA GLN A 318 14.07 -13.93 -4.06
C GLN A 318 15.56 -14.05 -4.42
N PHE A 319 15.99 -13.37 -5.48
CA PHE A 319 17.42 -13.35 -5.87
C PHE A 319 18.31 -12.74 -4.77
N VAL A 320 17.86 -11.66 -4.14
CA VAL A 320 18.63 -11.02 -3.06
C VAL A 320 18.71 -11.92 -1.84
N GLU A 321 17.61 -12.56 -1.45
CA GLU A 321 17.59 -13.46 -0.30
C GLU A 321 18.45 -14.71 -0.55
N ALA A 322 18.35 -15.30 -1.74
CA ALA A 322 19.17 -16.46 -2.13
C ALA A 322 20.68 -16.12 -2.12
N ARG A 323 21.10 -14.99 -2.71
CA ARG A 323 22.50 -14.54 -2.68
C ARG A 323 23.01 -14.32 -1.26
N ARG A 324 22.15 -13.84 -0.36
CA ARG A 324 22.52 -13.61 1.03
C ARG A 324 22.74 -14.91 1.77
N LEU A 325 21.86 -15.88 1.59
CA LEU A 325 21.99 -17.22 2.20
C LEU A 325 23.26 -17.93 1.72
N TRP A 326 23.59 -17.81 0.44
CA TRP A 326 24.82 -18.38 -0.12
C TRP A 326 26.06 -17.74 0.50
N ARG A 327 26.16 -16.42 0.54
CA ARG A 327 27.30 -15.72 1.16
C ARG A 327 27.41 -16.00 2.66
N GLY A 328 26.31 -16.23 3.36
CA GLY A 328 26.30 -16.64 4.75
C GLY A 328 26.92 -18.04 4.94
N ARG A 329 26.58 -18.99 4.06
CA ARG A 329 27.17 -20.35 4.07
C ARG A 329 28.67 -20.35 3.76
N GLU A 330 29.11 -19.57 2.78
CA GLU A 330 30.54 -19.43 2.44
C GLU A 330 31.36 -18.87 3.59
N ARG A 331 30.84 -17.87 4.32
CA ARG A 331 31.51 -17.32 5.52
C ARG A 331 31.61 -18.33 6.66
N LEU A 332 30.56 -19.12 6.89
CA LEU A 332 30.58 -20.18 7.91
C LEU A 332 31.57 -21.31 7.53
N ALA A 333 31.62 -21.68 6.27
CA ALA A 333 32.59 -22.66 5.76
C ALA A 333 34.05 -22.16 5.80
N ALA A 334 34.27 -20.84 5.57
CA ALA A 334 35.60 -20.24 5.66
C ALA A 334 36.10 -20.15 7.13
N ASN A 335 35.21 -19.90 8.09
CA ASN A 335 35.53 -19.82 9.51
C ASN A 335 35.70 -21.21 10.19
N ALA A 336 35.27 -22.28 9.52
CA ALA A 336 35.39 -23.67 10.01
C ALA A 336 36.66 -24.38 9.50
N ARG A 337 37.43 -23.73 8.66
CA ARG A 337 38.78 -24.14 8.19
C ARG A 337 39.86 -23.36 8.91
#